data_10efdf9994c9bd6785fedfa941e58449
#
_entry.id   10efdf9994c9bd6785fedfa941e58449
#
_cell.length_a   1.000
_cell.length_b   1.000
_cell.length_c   1.000
_cell.angle_alpha   90.00
_cell.angle_beta   90.00
_cell.angle_gamma   90.00
#
_symmetry.space_group_name_H-M   'P 1'
#
loop_
_entity.id
_entity.type
_entity.pdbx_description
1 polymer ?
#
loop_
_entity_poly.entity_id
_entity_poly.type
_entity_poly.pdbx_seq_one_letter_code
_entity_poly.pdbx_strand_id
1 'polypeptide(L)'
;MRLSAAVATAGLVRRGCRVLGRGATSLPGLAALRVEPGLVARLSGGMVRGTLVVAGTNGKTTTSALLAAALEAGGRDVLHNRTGSNMLRGIATTLCARATLAGRLRGAEGLTGLFEVDEAALVGVLAQLAPEFAVLTNLFRDQLDRYGELQGIADRWRPALLSLPSSSRVLLNADDPLIALLGDGLGERAVYFGVERWAGPDQQLEAPGSADSLFCPRCGAPLAFSRFSYAHLGHWSCQQCGNARPTPAISGIVTGEGGRGGQMLVAGAFGEIVLPLALPGRYNAYNALAALAAALAAGVPAHSAVASIGAATGVFGRAERIRVGERSVQLYLIKNPTGADAVLRVVAREDPGSSLLLLLSDLAADGHDVSWIWDVRFEQLAGWAGDLWCGGTRAEDMALRCKYAGLGPVREVIPRDPALALKMALAGTAPGGTLIVLATYTAMLAARHSLARSGHVDPYWRAGRG
;
A
#
# COMPACT_ATOMS: atom_id res chain seq x y z
N MET A 1 19.74 3.42 30.94
CA MET A 1 19.59 2.01 31.34
C MET A 1 18.37 1.33 30.69
N ARG A 2 17.13 1.83 30.80
CA ARG A 2 15.94 1.17 30.20
C ARG A 2 16.03 0.99 28.68
N LEU A 3 16.52 1.97 27.93
CA LEU A 3 16.64 1.89 26.48
C LEU A 3 17.60 0.77 26.04
N SER A 4 18.77 0.65 26.70
CA SER A 4 19.72 -0.44 26.43
C SER A 4 19.13 -1.82 26.75
N ALA A 5 18.37 -1.94 27.84
CA ALA A 5 17.67 -3.16 28.20
C ALA A 5 16.59 -3.51 27.15
N ALA A 6 15.83 -2.53 26.66
CA ALA A 6 14.81 -2.73 25.62
C ALA A 6 15.44 -3.23 24.30
N VAL A 7 16.55 -2.63 23.87
CA VAL A 7 17.28 -3.05 22.66
C VAL A 7 17.83 -4.47 22.84
N ALA A 8 18.40 -4.79 24.00
CA ALA A 8 18.90 -6.14 24.31
C ALA A 8 17.75 -7.17 24.28
N THR A 9 16.61 -6.86 24.91
CA THR A 9 15.39 -7.70 24.89
C THR A 9 14.93 -7.98 23.47
N ALA A 10 14.83 -6.94 22.63
CA ALA A 10 14.49 -7.11 21.21
C ALA A 10 15.48 -8.04 20.50
N GLY A 11 16.78 -7.89 20.78
CA GLY A 11 17.84 -8.72 20.22
C GLY A 11 17.69 -10.20 20.57
N LEU A 12 17.38 -10.50 21.85
CA LEU A 12 17.17 -11.87 22.35
C LEU A 12 15.91 -12.49 21.71
N VAL A 13 14.79 -11.78 21.71
CA VAL A 13 13.53 -12.26 21.10
C VAL A 13 13.73 -12.51 19.60
N ARG A 14 14.45 -11.64 18.89
CA ARG A 14 14.75 -11.80 17.47
C ARG A 14 15.59 -13.07 17.21
N ARG A 15 16.58 -13.35 18.04
CA ARG A 15 17.38 -14.59 17.95
C ARG A 15 16.49 -15.82 18.18
N GLY A 16 15.67 -15.82 19.20
CA GLY A 16 14.73 -16.91 19.49
C GLY A 16 13.75 -17.17 18.33
N CYS A 17 13.15 -16.13 17.75
CA CYS A 17 12.29 -16.27 16.56
C CYS A 17 13.03 -16.91 15.37
N ARG A 18 14.30 -16.53 15.12
CA ARG A 18 15.10 -17.09 14.03
C ARG A 18 15.42 -18.56 14.24
N VAL A 19 15.77 -18.97 15.47
CA VAL A 19 16.01 -20.39 15.81
C VAL A 19 14.75 -21.22 15.58
N LEU A 20 13.58 -20.66 15.85
CA LEU A 20 12.27 -21.30 15.62
C LEU A 20 11.78 -21.20 14.17
N GLY A 21 12.59 -20.68 13.23
CA GLY A 21 12.20 -20.51 11.82
C GLY A 21 11.05 -19.53 11.60
N ARG A 22 10.76 -18.64 12.58
CA ARG A 22 9.68 -17.67 12.51
C ARG A 22 10.19 -16.29 12.10
N GLY A 23 9.37 -15.54 11.34
CA GLY A 23 9.63 -14.15 11.02
C GLY A 23 9.60 -13.27 12.28
N ALA A 24 10.68 -12.53 12.53
CA ALA A 24 10.83 -11.66 13.71
C ALA A 24 10.43 -10.20 13.37
N THR A 25 9.25 -9.98 12.80
CA THR A 25 8.86 -8.67 12.26
C THR A 25 8.23 -7.73 13.29
N SER A 26 7.52 -8.24 14.29
CA SER A 26 6.80 -7.41 15.27
C SER A 26 7.02 -7.81 16.73
N LEU A 27 7.25 -9.10 17.02
CA LEU A 27 7.40 -9.60 18.38
C LEU A 27 8.61 -9.00 19.14
N PRO A 28 9.78 -8.81 18.52
CA PRO A 28 10.92 -8.15 19.17
C PRO A 28 10.60 -6.72 19.61
N GLY A 29 9.92 -5.95 18.76
CA GLY A 29 9.51 -4.58 19.08
C GLY A 29 8.43 -4.52 20.16
N LEU A 30 7.49 -5.47 20.16
CA LEU A 30 6.48 -5.56 21.22
C LEU A 30 7.16 -5.80 22.59
N ALA A 31 8.13 -6.70 22.67
CA ALA A 31 8.89 -6.97 23.89
C ALA A 31 9.70 -5.74 24.33
N ALA A 32 10.35 -5.05 23.39
CA ALA A 32 11.11 -3.83 23.67
C ALA A 32 10.22 -2.68 24.20
N LEU A 33 9.04 -2.46 23.59
CA LEU A 33 8.09 -1.43 24.01
C LEU A 33 7.51 -1.68 25.43
N ARG A 34 7.44 -2.93 25.90
CA ARG A 34 7.07 -3.23 27.28
C ARG A 34 8.14 -2.80 28.27
N VAL A 35 9.42 -2.82 27.88
CA VAL A 35 10.54 -2.37 28.72
C VAL A 35 10.69 -0.86 28.67
N GLU A 36 10.55 -0.26 27.48
CA GLU A 36 10.68 1.18 27.23
C GLU A 36 9.57 1.64 26.28
N PRO A 37 8.44 2.13 26.80
CA PRO A 37 7.32 2.60 25.97
C PRO A 37 7.68 3.75 25.02
N GLY A 38 8.62 4.63 25.42
CA GLY A 38 9.13 5.75 24.61
C GLY A 38 10.29 5.38 23.67
N LEU A 39 10.55 4.09 23.47
CA LEU A 39 11.68 3.60 22.68
C LEU A 39 11.73 4.19 21.26
N VAL A 40 10.59 4.27 20.60
CA VAL A 40 10.52 4.77 19.23
C VAL A 40 10.97 6.24 19.17
N ALA A 41 10.40 7.10 20.01
CA ALA A 41 10.79 8.52 20.09
C ALA A 41 12.28 8.70 20.40
N ARG A 42 12.80 7.91 21.37
CA ARG A 42 14.19 8.01 21.81
C ARG A 42 15.20 7.55 20.76
N LEU A 43 14.87 6.51 19.98
CA LEU A 43 15.75 6.04 18.92
C LEU A 43 15.64 6.91 17.67
N SER A 44 14.42 7.30 17.26
CA SER A 44 14.22 8.12 16.06
C SER A 44 14.77 9.54 16.20
N GLY A 45 14.76 10.12 17.41
CA GLY A 45 15.36 11.43 17.68
C GLY A 45 16.87 11.53 17.40
N GLY A 46 17.55 10.38 17.19
CA GLY A 46 18.94 10.35 16.76
C GLY A 46 19.15 10.42 15.23
N MET A 47 18.09 10.42 14.42
CA MET A 47 18.20 10.50 12.96
C MET A 47 18.32 11.95 12.49
N VAL A 48 19.50 12.34 12.03
CA VAL A 48 19.79 13.73 11.60
C VAL A 48 19.03 14.08 10.31
N ARG A 49 18.80 13.09 9.44
CA ARG A 49 18.08 13.27 8.15
C ARG A 49 16.57 13.11 8.28
N GLY A 50 16.04 13.12 9.50
CA GLY A 50 14.62 13.10 9.80
C GLY A 50 13.92 11.76 9.56
N THR A 51 12.61 11.79 9.71
CA THR A 51 11.73 10.63 9.47
C THR A 51 10.58 10.99 8.54
N LEU A 52 10.16 10.01 7.72
CA LEU A 52 9.00 10.08 6.85
C LEU A 52 8.01 8.99 7.25
N VAL A 53 6.73 9.32 7.21
CA VAL A 53 5.62 8.38 7.45
C VAL A 53 4.74 8.33 6.20
N VAL A 54 4.35 7.12 5.79
CA VAL A 54 3.38 6.89 4.71
C VAL A 54 2.19 6.15 5.28
N ALA A 55 0.99 6.74 5.18
CA ALA A 55 -0.26 6.17 5.66
C ALA A 55 -1.39 6.33 4.64
N GLY A 56 -2.49 5.61 4.86
CA GLY A 56 -3.67 5.55 3.99
C GLY A 56 -4.12 4.11 3.79
N THR A 57 -5.27 3.88 3.21
CA THR A 57 -5.83 2.52 3.09
C THR A 57 -5.11 1.70 2.03
N ASN A 58 -4.97 2.24 0.84
CA ASN A 58 -4.35 1.56 -0.30
C ASN A 58 -3.07 2.26 -0.74
N GLY A 59 -2.13 1.48 -1.28
CA GLY A 59 -0.90 1.99 -1.87
C GLY A 59 0.27 2.21 -0.90
N LYS A 60 0.09 2.12 0.42
CA LYS A 60 1.15 2.34 1.43
C LYS A 60 2.48 1.67 1.09
N THR A 61 2.46 0.36 0.90
CA THR A 61 3.67 -0.44 0.64
C THR A 61 4.35 -0.06 -0.67
N THR A 62 3.55 0.16 -1.72
CA THR A 62 4.09 0.57 -3.02
C THR A 62 4.69 1.97 -2.95
N THR A 63 3.96 2.94 -2.38
CA THR A 63 4.45 4.31 -2.19
C THR A 63 5.73 4.33 -1.36
N SER A 64 5.78 3.59 -0.25
CA SER A 64 6.97 3.51 0.61
C SER A 64 8.16 2.86 -0.09
N ALA A 65 7.93 1.82 -0.91
CA ALA A 65 8.99 1.18 -1.67
C ALA A 65 9.56 2.11 -2.76
N LEU A 66 8.70 2.80 -3.51
CA LEU A 66 9.09 3.78 -4.51
C LEU A 66 9.84 4.96 -3.88
N LEU A 67 9.34 5.45 -2.74
CA LEU A 67 9.98 6.53 -2.00
C LEU A 67 11.33 6.10 -1.42
N ALA A 68 11.45 4.88 -0.90
CA ALA A 68 12.74 4.35 -0.43
C ALA A 68 13.79 4.33 -1.55
N ALA A 69 13.42 3.81 -2.73
CA ALA A 69 14.29 3.80 -3.89
C ALA A 69 14.73 5.23 -4.32
N ALA A 70 13.80 6.19 -4.29
CA ALA A 70 14.09 7.58 -4.60
C ALA A 70 15.04 8.23 -3.57
N LEU A 71 14.82 7.99 -2.28
CA LEU A 71 15.68 8.49 -1.21
C LEU A 71 17.09 7.88 -1.29
N GLU A 72 17.19 6.56 -1.55
CA GLU A 72 18.45 5.84 -1.75
C GLU A 72 19.21 6.38 -2.97
N ALA A 73 18.51 6.62 -4.10
CA ALA A 73 19.09 7.26 -5.29
C ALA A 73 19.54 8.72 -5.04
N GLY A 74 18.94 9.40 -4.07
CA GLY A 74 19.35 10.70 -3.54
C GLY A 74 20.50 10.63 -2.54
N GLY A 75 21.14 9.47 -2.35
CA GLY A 75 22.31 9.28 -1.47
C GLY A 75 21.96 9.18 0.01
N ARG A 76 20.72 8.81 0.38
CA ARG A 76 20.31 8.62 1.78
C ARG A 76 20.40 7.14 2.19
N ASP A 77 20.87 6.86 3.41
CA ASP A 77 20.73 5.54 4.03
C ASP A 77 19.31 5.43 4.60
N VAL A 78 18.49 4.52 4.08
CA VAL A 78 17.05 4.44 4.41
C VAL A 78 16.77 3.28 5.36
N LEU A 79 16.23 3.60 6.53
CA LEU A 79 15.71 2.62 7.47
C LEU A 79 14.20 2.46 7.28
N HIS A 80 13.80 1.36 6.63
CA HIS A 80 12.42 1.11 6.23
C HIS A 80 11.85 -0.18 6.84
N ASN A 81 10.59 -0.17 7.32
CA ASN A 81 9.90 -1.35 7.84
C ASN A 81 9.29 -2.21 6.70
N ARG A 82 10.15 -2.66 5.76
CA ARG A 82 9.78 -3.37 4.50
C ARG A 82 8.97 -4.65 4.67
N THR A 83 8.90 -5.21 5.88
CA THR A 83 8.30 -6.53 6.14
C THR A 83 6.80 -6.50 6.45
N GLY A 84 6.08 -5.42 6.10
CA GLY A 84 4.63 -5.31 6.29
C GLY A 84 4.18 -5.16 7.75
N SER A 85 5.11 -4.92 8.69
CA SER A 85 4.77 -4.66 10.08
C SER A 85 4.58 -3.16 10.30
N ASN A 86 3.42 -2.66 9.92
CA ASN A 86 3.03 -1.25 9.84
C ASN A 86 2.43 -0.67 11.15
N MET A 87 2.56 -1.40 12.26
CA MET A 87 2.19 -0.98 13.60
C MET A 87 3.41 -0.47 14.37
N LEU A 88 3.20 0.28 15.46
CA LEU A 88 4.28 0.80 16.31
C LEU A 88 5.32 -0.28 16.73
N ARG A 89 4.86 -1.51 17.02
CA ARG A 89 5.73 -2.65 17.35
C ARG A 89 6.65 -3.06 16.19
N GLY A 90 6.23 -2.88 14.95
CA GLY A 90 7.06 -3.14 13.76
C GLY A 90 8.13 -2.09 13.58
N ILE A 91 7.77 -0.82 13.75
CA ILE A 91 8.71 0.31 13.74
C ILE A 91 9.76 0.11 14.84
N ALA A 92 9.34 -0.23 16.06
CA ALA A 92 10.23 -0.55 17.18
C ALA A 92 11.18 -1.70 16.83
N THR A 93 10.69 -2.78 16.18
CA THR A 93 11.55 -3.89 15.72
C THR A 93 12.63 -3.42 14.74
N THR A 94 12.23 -2.58 13.78
CA THR A 94 13.12 -2.04 12.74
C THR A 94 14.19 -1.14 13.36
N LEU A 95 13.82 -0.24 14.26
CA LEU A 95 14.74 0.61 15.00
C LEU A 95 15.71 -0.19 15.87
N CYS A 96 15.21 -1.16 16.65
CA CYS A 96 16.06 -2.03 17.47
C CYS A 96 17.04 -2.87 16.63
N ALA A 97 16.69 -3.24 15.41
CA ALA A 97 17.57 -3.97 14.51
C ALA A 97 18.79 -3.15 14.08
N ARG A 98 18.66 -1.83 13.98
CA ARG A 98 19.72 -0.87 13.63
C ARG A 98 20.44 -0.31 14.87
N ALA A 99 19.85 -0.43 16.06
CA ALA A 99 20.39 0.11 17.30
C ALA A 99 21.59 -0.68 17.83
N THR A 100 22.52 0.03 18.50
CA THR A 100 23.56 -0.54 19.34
C THR A 100 23.01 -0.84 20.74
N LEU A 101 23.68 -1.66 21.52
CA LEU A 101 23.32 -1.91 22.93
C LEU A 101 23.38 -0.63 23.79
N ALA A 102 24.12 0.38 23.36
CA ALA A 102 24.14 1.70 24.00
C ALA A 102 22.90 2.55 23.70
N GLY A 103 21.93 2.03 22.91
CA GLY A 103 20.72 2.75 22.53
C GLY A 103 20.93 3.86 21.50
N ARG A 104 21.95 3.74 20.65
CA ARG A 104 22.23 4.67 19.53
C ARG A 104 22.00 3.95 18.21
N LEU A 105 21.48 4.64 17.20
CA LEU A 105 21.37 4.09 15.85
C LEU A 105 22.72 4.11 15.15
N ARG A 106 23.04 3.02 14.45
CA ARG A 106 24.25 2.95 13.62
C ARG A 106 24.06 3.78 12.37
N GLY A 107 25.03 4.65 12.07
CA GLY A 107 24.98 5.54 10.90
C GLY A 107 23.94 6.65 10.99
N ALA A 108 23.59 7.10 12.21
CA ALA A 108 22.52 8.06 12.48
C ALA A 108 22.63 9.36 11.67
N GLU A 109 23.83 9.84 11.35
CA GLU A 109 24.08 11.08 10.62
C GLU A 109 23.56 11.07 9.17
N GLY A 110 23.67 9.91 8.48
CA GLY A 110 23.18 9.71 7.12
C GLY A 110 21.80 9.04 7.04
N LEU A 111 21.26 8.61 8.19
CA LEU A 111 20.09 7.75 8.27
C LEU A 111 18.78 8.56 8.15
N THR A 112 17.93 8.16 7.23
CA THR A 112 16.54 8.62 7.09
C THR A 112 15.60 7.49 7.49
N GLY A 113 14.67 7.75 8.42
CA GLY A 113 13.61 6.79 8.76
C GLY A 113 12.45 6.90 7.76
N LEU A 114 12.05 5.81 7.15
CA LEU A 114 10.85 5.73 6.31
C LEU A 114 9.94 4.64 6.86
N PHE A 115 8.74 5.03 7.31
CA PHE A 115 7.84 4.09 7.96
C PHE A 115 6.48 4.05 7.30
N GLU A 116 6.12 2.86 6.80
CA GLU A 116 4.74 2.53 6.45
C GLU A 116 3.93 2.36 7.74
N VAL A 117 2.76 3.02 7.84
CA VAL A 117 1.93 3.02 9.04
C VAL A 117 0.48 2.68 8.72
N ASP A 118 -0.08 1.78 9.53
CA ASP A 118 -1.48 1.38 9.48
C ASP A 118 -2.38 2.51 9.98
N GLU A 119 -3.61 2.58 9.47
CA GLU A 119 -4.58 3.64 9.77
C GLU A 119 -4.84 3.78 11.27
N ALA A 120 -5.01 2.67 11.98
CA ALA A 120 -5.27 2.67 13.43
C ALA A 120 -4.04 3.06 14.25
N ALA A 121 -2.84 2.84 13.72
CA ALA A 121 -1.59 3.10 14.42
C ALA A 121 -1.08 4.54 14.22
N LEU A 122 -1.59 5.27 13.22
CA LEU A 122 -1.01 6.55 12.79
C LEU A 122 -0.92 7.56 13.94
N VAL A 123 -1.98 7.76 14.70
CA VAL A 123 -2.00 8.72 15.82
C VAL A 123 -0.88 8.45 16.82
N GLY A 124 -0.75 7.20 17.26
CA GLY A 124 0.29 6.80 18.22
C GLY A 124 1.71 6.87 17.64
N VAL A 125 1.86 6.62 16.34
CA VAL A 125 3.13 6.72 15.64
C VAL A 125 3.55 8.18 15.46
N LEU A 126 2.65 9.07 15.03
CA LEU A 126 2.93 10.50 14.89
C LEU A 126 3.38 11.12 16.21
N ALA A 127 2.73 10.74 17.33
CA ALA A 127 3.09 11.22 18.66
C ALA A 127 4.52 10.83 19.10
N GLN A 128 5.03 9.68 18.62
CA GLN A 128 6.37 9.22 18.97
C GLN A 128 7.45 9.60 17.96
N LEU A 129 7.13 9.63 16.66
CA LEU A 129 8.12 9.92 15.62
C LEU A 129 8.30 11.41 15.36
N ALA A 130 7.23 12.21 15.54
CA ALA A 130 7.19 13.61 15.11
C ALA A 130 7.85 13.80 13.72
N PRO A 131 7.31 13.15 12.65
CA PRO A 131 8.01 13.03 11.38
C PRO A 131 8.20 14.38 10.69
N GLU A 132 9.28 14.52 9.92
CA GLU A 132 9.52 15.68 9.05
C GLU A 132 8.47 15.72 7.93
N PHE A 133 8.12 14.54 7.38
CA PHE A 133 7.09 14.42 6.35
C PHE A 133 6.08 13.32 6.69
N ALA A 134 4.79 13.65 6.61
CA ALA A 134 3.70 12.67 6.64
C ALA A 134 3.01 12.65 5.27
N VAL A 135 2.95 11.49 4.63
CA VAL A 135 2.34 11.28 3.31
C VAL A 135 1.05 10.51 3.48
N LEU A 136 -0.09 11.12 3.16
CA LEU A 136 -1.40 10.51 3.27
C LEU A 136 -1.99 10.26 1.87
N THR A 137 -2.16 8.99 1.52
CA THR A 137 -2.48 8.60 0.15
C THR A 137 -3.97 8.61 -0.15
N ASN A 138 -4.78 7.95 0.66
CA ASN A 138 -6.23 7.81 0.48
C ASN A 138 -6.89 7.17 1.71
N LEU A 139 -8.21 7.32 1.81
CA LEU A 139 -9.06 6.61 2.78
C LEU A 139 -10.19 5.89 2.04
N PHE A 140 -10.15 4.56 2.06
CA PHE A 140 -11.17 3.67 1.51
C PHE A 140 -11.73 2.75 2.58
N ARG A 141 -12.92 2.20 2.38
CA ARG A 141 -13.45 1.14 3.23
C ARG A 141 -12.50 -0.05 3.23
N ASP A 142 -12.06 -0.43 4.41
CA ASP A 142 -11.20 -1.59 4.63
C ASP A 142 -11.49 -2.15 6.02
N GLN A 143 -11.95 -3.40 6.11
CA GLN A 143 -12.23 -4.07 7.38
C GLN A 143 -13.02 -3.17 8.36
N LEU A 144 -14.27 -2.78 7.98
CA LEU A 144 -15.11 -1.88 8.79
C LEU A 144 -15.35 -2.41 10.22
N ASP A 145 -15.36 -3.74 10.38
CA ASP A 145 -15.39 -4.42 11.66
C ASP A 145 -14.18 -4.08 12.55
N ARG A 146 -13.09 -3.65 11.98
CA ARG A 146 -11.83 -3.35 12.67
C ARG A 146 -11.56 -1.85 12.84
N TYR A 147 -11.89 -1.03 11.85
CA TYR A 147 -11.50 0.39 11.82
C TYR A 147 -12.67 1.36 11.98
N GLY A 148 -13.90 0.90 11.78
CA GLY A 148 -15.11 1.72 11.79
C GLY A 148 -15.22 2.61 10.55
N GLU A 149 -16.08 3.62 10.64
CA GLU A 149 -16.38 4.55 9.56
C GLU A 149 -15.16 5.42 9.16
N LEU A 150 -15.02 5.72 7.87
CA LEU A 150 -13.92 6.52 7.31
C LEU A 150 -13.81 7.90 7.94
N GLN A 151 -14.94 8.55 8.18
CA GLN A 151 -14.98 9.85 8.84
C GLN A 151 -14.34 9.78 10.23
N GLY A 152 -14.62 8.74 11.01
CA GLY A 152 -14.03 8.53 12.34
C GLY A 152 -12.50 8.32 12.30
N ILE A 153 -11.95 7.80 11.20
CA ILE A 153 -10.50 7.72 10.99
C ILE A 153 -9.94 9.12 10.76
N ALA A 154 -10.53 9.89 9.83
CA ALA A 154 -10.11 11.26 9.53
C ALA A 154 -10.19 12.17 10.76
N ASP A 155 -11.25 12.06 11.55
CA ASP A 155 -11.46 12.84 12.79
C ASP A 155 -10.39 12.55 13.85
N ARG A 156 -9.90 11.31 13.94
CA ARG A 156 -8.77 10.96 14.82
C ARG A 156 -7.42 11.45 14.28
N TRP A 157 -7.23 11.44 12.96
CA TRP A 157 -5.97 11.86 12.34
C TRP A 157 -5.75 13.37 12.42
N ARG A 158 -6.81 14.16 12.23
CA ARG A 158 -6.74 15.62 12.18
C ARG A 158 -6.04 16.24 13.39
N PRO A 159 -6.44 16.02 14.67
CA PRO A 159 -5.77 16.59 15.81
C PRO A 159 -4.31 16.12 15.93
N ALA A 160 -4.00 14.87 15.56
CA ALA A 160 -2.64 14.37 15.58
C ALA A 160 -1.73 15.07 14.56
N LEU A 161 -2.24 15.39 13.37
CA LEU A 161 -1.51 16.14 12.35
C LEU A 161 -1.30 17.60 12.75
N LEU A 162 -2.32 18.22 13.36
CA LEU A 162 -2.22 19.60 13.88
C LEU A 162 -1.18 19.72 14.98
N SER A 163 -1.00 18.67 15.80
CA SER A 163 -0.03 18.65 16.91
C SER A 163 1.42 18.39 16.47
N LEU A 164 1.67 18.07 15.20
CA LEU A 164 3.03 17.91 14.68
C LEU A 164 3.83 19.23 14.79
N PRO A 165 5.17 19.16 14.90
CA PRO A 165 6.03 20.34 14.88
C PRO A 165 5.74 21.25 13.68
N SER A 166 5.96 22.57 13.86
CA SER A 166 5.76 23.56 12.78
C SER A 166 6.65 23.32 11.56
N SER A 167 7.79 22.64 11.76
CA SER A 167 8.69 22.22 10.68
C SER A 167 8.19 21.01 9.89
N SER A 168 7.24 20.24 10.42
CA SER A 168 6.67 19.08 9.73
C SER A 168 5.79 19.52 8.57
N ARG A 169 5.90 18.83 7.44
CA ARG A 169 5.02 19.00 6.28
C ARG A 169 4.15 17.76 6.07
N VAL A 170 2.90 17.99 5.68
CA VAL A 170 1.91 16.93 5.46
C VAL A 170 1.54 16.93 3.98
N LEU A 171 1.93 15.86 3.28
CA LEU A 171 1.62 15.66 1.87
C LEU A 171 0.28 14.95 1.76
N LEU A 172 -0.69 15.59 1.12
CA LEU A 172 -2.09 15.20 1.09
C LEU A 172 -2.55 14.97 -0.34
N ASN A 173 -3.25 13.86 -0.58
CA ASN A 173 -3.92 13.65 -1.87
C ASN A 173 -5.13 14.57 -2.00
N ALA A 174 -5.04 15.57 -2.89
CA ALA A 174 -6.12 16.52 -3.17
C ALA A 174 -7.38 15.86 -3.73
N ASP A 175 -7.21 14.71 -4.40
CA ASP A 175 -8.29 14.02 -5.11
C ASP A 175 -9.18 13.20 -4.17
N ASP A 176 -8.75 12.96 -2.92
CA ASP A 176 -9.54 12.30 -1.89
C ASP A 176 -10.19 13.35 -0.98
N PRO A 177 -11.54 13.46 -0.93
CA PRO A 177 -12.22 14.49 -0.14
C PRO A 177 -11.90 14.44 1.36
N LEU A 178 -11.72 13.23 1.94
CA LEU A 178 -11.40 13.06 3.36
C LEU A 178 -9.94 13.43 3.66
N ILE A 179 -9.01 12.99 2.81
CA ILE A 179 -7.58 13.34 2.95
C ILE A 179 -7.38 14.85 2.74
N ALA A 180 -8.04 15.44 1.74
CA ALA A 180 -7.93 16.88 1.48
C ALA A 180 -8.37 17.73 2.68
N LEU A 181 -9.45 17.33 3.37
CA LEU A 181 -9.94 18.00 4.57
C LEU A 181 -8.94 18.01 5.72
N LEU A 182 -8.04 17.02 5.81
CA LEU A 182 -7.01 16.96 6.86
C LEU A 182 -6.02 18.12 6.79
N GLY A 183 -5.95 18.84 5.67
CA GLY A 183 -5.15 20.04 5.50
C GLY A 183 -5.73 21.28 6.18
N ASP A 184 -6.99 21.25 6.60
CA ASP A 184 -7.62 22.37 7.29
C ASP A 184 -6.91 22.66 8.62
N GLY A 185 -6.43 23.90 8.74
CA GLY A 185 -5.68 24.36 9.91
C GLY A 185 -4.16 24.08 9.89
N LEU A 186 -3.67 23.33 8.87
CA LEU A 186 -2.21 23.12 8.70
C LEU A 186 -1.50 24.32 8.05
N GLY A 187 -2.22 25.18 7.31
CA GLY A 187 -1.62 26.31 6.60
C GLY A 187 -0.58 25.83 5.57
N GLU A 188 0.57 26.49 5.52
CA GLU A 188 1.67 26.16 4.61
C GLU A 188 2.32 24.78 4.85
N ARG A 189 1.99 24.11 5.95
CA ARG A 189 2.44 22.74 6.21
C ARG A 189 1.73 21.70 5.35
N ALA A 190 0.53 22.02 4.83
CA ALA A 190 -0.20 21.17 3.90
C ALA A 190 0.36 21.34 2.48
N VAL A 191 0.81 20.23 1.89
CA VAL A 191 1.29 20.16 0.50
C VAL A 191 0.40 19.19 -0.25
N TYR A 192 -0.38 19.69 -1.19
CA TYR A 192 -1.30 18.86 -1.94
C TYR A 192 -0.66 18.30 -3.20
N PHE A 193 -0.92 17.02 -3.48
CA PHE A 193 -0.62 16.38 -4.77
C PHE A 193 -1.89 15.78 -5.37
N GLY A 194 -1.98 15.67 -6.69
CA GLY A 194 -3.17 15.11 -7.34
C GLY A 194 -2.99 14.92 -8.84
N VAL A 195 -3.91 14.17 -9.46
CA VAL A 195 -3.91 13.91 -10.90
C VAL A 195 -4.89 14.83 -11.61
N GLU A 196 -4.37 15.69 -12.51
CA GLU A 196 -5.18 16.64 -13.24
C GLU A 196 -5.96 16.01 -14.39
N ARG A 197 -5.35 15.07 -15.10
CA ARG A 197 -5.96 14.45 -16.27
C ARG A 197 -5.38 13.08 -16.58
N TRP A 198 -6.22 12.21 -17.10
CA TRP A 198 -5.86 10.98 -17.77
C TRP A 198 -6.05 11.19 -19.28
N ALA A 199 -5.03 10.93 -20.08
CA ALA A 199 -5.15 10.94 -21.53
C ALA A 199 -5.78 9.62 -21.98
N GLY A 200 -6.89 9.70 -22.74
CA GLY A 200 -7.61 8.55 -23.25
C GLY A 200 -9.13 8.70 -23.12
N PRO A 201 -9.89 7.82 -23.78
CA PRO A 201 -11.36 7.90 -23.80
C PRO A 201 -12.04 7.53 -22.47
N ASP A 202 -11.32 6.88 -21.53
CA ASP A 202 -11.85 6.41 -20.23
C ASP A 202 -11.96 7.53 -19.18
N GLN A 203 -12.54 8.67 -19.54
CA GLN A 203 -12.97 9.67 -18.56
C GLN A 203 -14.27 9.18 -17.93
N GLN A 204 -14.17 8.46 -16.78
CA GLN A 204 -15.35 8.07 -16.03
C GLN A 204 -16.05 9.33 -15.50
N LEU A 205 -17.23 9.61 -16.02
CA LEU A 205 -18.15 10.66 -15.53
C LEU A 205 -19.11 10.11 -14.46
N GLU A 206 -19.22 8.77 -14.35
CA GLU A 206 -20.09 8.12 -13.37
C GLU A 206 -19.31 7.60 -12.18
N ALA A 207 -19.91 7.67 -11.00
CA ALA A 207 -19.34 7.12 -9.78
C ALA A 207 -19.09 5.62 -9.93
N PRO A 208 -17.88 5.13 -9.74
CA PRO A 208 -17.62 3.68 -9.67
C PRO A 208 -18.42 3.07 -8.51
N GLY A 209 -18.89 1.83 -8.67
CA GLY A 209 -19.60 1.11 -7.60
C GLY A 209 -18.81 0.97 -6.29
N SER A 210 -17.47 1.08 -6.35
CA SER A 210 -16.56 1.08 -5.20
C SER A 210 -16.19 2.47 -4.66
N ALA A 211 -17.01 3.51 -4.97
CA ALA A 211 -16.77 4.85 -4.45
C ALA A 211 -17.29 4.99 -3.00
N ASP A 212 -16.42 5.34 -2.07
CA ASP A 212 -16.74 5.39 -0.65
C ASP A 212 -17.03 6.81 -0.13
N SER A 213 -16.51 7.86 -0.77
CA SER A 213 -16.55 9.25 -0.29
C SER A 213 -17.31 10.13 -1.27
N LEU A 214 -18.63 9.96 -1.32
CA LEU A 214 -19.54 10.71 -2.22
C LEU A 214 -20.24 11.88 -1.52
N PHE A 215 -20.03 12.06 -0.23
CA PHE A 215 -20.62 13.12 0.58
C PHE A 215 -19.58 14.07 1.10
N CYS A 216 -19.93 15.34 1.20
CA CYS A 216 -19.05 16.38 1.68
C CYS A 216 -18.67 16.13 3.17
N PRO A 217 -17.36 15.98 3.50
CA PRO A 217 -16.96 15.72 4.88
C PRO A 217 -17.16 16.92 5.81
N ARG A 218 -17.54 18.10 5.28
CA ARG A 218 -17.86 19.30 6.10
C ARG A 218 -19.33 19.42 6.44
N CYS A 219 -20.22 19.19 5.46
CA CYS A 219 -21.66 19.50 5.63
C CYS A 219 -22.59 18.31 5.34
N GLY A 220 -22.05 17.14 4.93
CA GLY A 220 -22.83 15.95 4.64
C GLY A 220 -23.60 15.96 3.32
N ALA A 221 -23.59 17.06 2.54
CA ALA A 221 -24.27 17.13 1.25
C ALA A 221 -23.56 16.29 0.19
N PRO A 222 -24.27 15.80 -0.84
CA PRO A 222 -23.63 15.10 -1.95
C PRO A 222 -22.55 15.96 -2.62
N LEU A 223 -21.42 15.34 -2.96
CA LEU A 223 -20.35 15.97 -3.75
C LEU A 223 -20.67 15.89 -5.24
N ALA A 224 -20.42 16.97 -5.96
CA ALA A 224 -20.41 16.99 -7.41
C ALA A 224 -18.99 16.62 -7.89
N PHE A 225 -18.89 15.65 -8.77
CA PHE A 225 -17.64 15.26 -9.42
C PHE A 225 -17.66 15.68 -10.89
N SER A 226 -16.70 16.48 -11.29
CA SER A 226 -16.47 16.76 -12.71
C SER A 226 -15.66 15.65 -13.37
N ARG A 227 -14.97 14.82 -12.57
CA ARG A 227 -14.20 13.66 -13.03
C ARG A 227 -13.93 12.68 -11.89
N PHE A 228 -14.05 11.38 -12.18
CA PHE A 228 -13.53 10.31 -11.36
C PHE A 228 -12.22 9.77 -11.99
N SER A 229 -11.16 9.66 -11.20
CA SER A 229 -9.87 9.11 -11.63
C SER A 229 -9.71 7.65 -11.21
N TYR A 230 -9.95 7.38 -9.92
CA TYR A 230 -9.85 6.05 -9.32
C TYR A 230 -10.78 5.96 -8.12
N ALA A 231 -11.80 5.12 -8.17
CA ALA A 231 -12.89 5.07 -7.20
C ALA A 231 -13.46 6.49 -6.95
N HIS A 232 -13.50 6.97 -5.69
CA HIS A 232 -13.93 8.32 -5.37
C HIS A 232 -12.83 9.38 -5.49
N LEU A 233 -11.61 9.00 -5.87
CA LEU A 233 -10.57 10.00 -6.13
C LEU A 233 -10.88 10.74 -7.43
N GLY A 234 -10.77 12.06 -7.41
CA GLY A 234 -11.04 12.85 -8.61
C GLY A 234 -11.20 14.34 -8.35
N HIS A 235 -11.86 15.02 -9.28
CA HIS A 235 -12.16 16.43 -9.18
C HIS A 235 -13.56 16.64 -8.61
N TRP A 236 -13.64 17.05 -7.38
CA TRP A 236 -14.86 17.14 -6.57
C TRP A 236 -15.11 18.54 -6.04
N SER A 237 -16.37 18.86 -5.81
CA SER A 237 -16.81 20.09 -5.16
C SER A 237 -18.15 19.89 -4.44
N CYS A 238 -18.37 20.63 -3.36
CA CYS A 238 -19.63 20.70 -2.66
C CYS A 238 -20.40 21.96 -3.06
N GLN A 239 -21.54 21.80 -3.71
CA GLN A 239 -22.36 22.93 -4.14
C GLN A 239 -23.05 23.65 -2.96
N GLN A 240 -23.18 23.00 -1.80
CA GLN A 240 -23.86 23.55 -0.62
C GLN A 240 -22.94 24.44 0.23
N CYS A 241 -21.70 24.00 0.53
CA CYS A 241 -20.82 24.74 1.44
C CYS A 241 -19.55 25.30 0.77
N GLY A 242 -19.39 25.12 -0.53
CA GLY A 242 -18.24 25.61 -1.29
C GLY A 242 -16.94 24.81 -1.06
N ASN A 243 -16.97 23.76 -0.24
CA ASN A 243 -15.79 22.89 -0.08
C ASN A 243 -15.44 22.24 -1.41
N ALA A 244 -14.19 22.31 -1.82
CA ALA A 244 -13.76 21.79 -3.12
C ALA A 244 -12.34 21.20 -3.03
N ARG A 245 -12.01 20.41 -4.04
CA ARG A 245 -10.67 19.88 -4.24
C ARG A 245 -9.62 21.00 -4.19
N PRO A 246 -8.64 20.94 -3.29
CA PRO A 246 -7.56 21.93 -3.27
C PRO A 246 -6.73 21.86 -4.55
N THR A 247 -6.17 22.99 -4.96
CA THR A 247 -5.21 23.01 -6.08
C THR A 247 -3.93 22.29 -5.67
N PRO A 248 -3.50 21.24 -6.37
CA PRO A 248 -2.27 20.55 -6.05
C PRO A 248 -1.05 21.42 -6.30
N ALA A 249 -0.11 21.44 -5.35
CA ALA A 249 1.23 22.01 -5.56
C ALA A 249 2.10 21.13 -6.47
N ILE A 250 1.77 19.83 -6.54
CA ILE A 250 2.41 18.85 -7.41
C ILE A 250 1.32 18.10 -8.14
N SER A 251 1.22 18.30 -9.44
CA SER A 251 0.15 17.77 -10.26
C SER A 251 0.67 16.85 -11.36
N GLY A 252 -0.15 15.85 -11.75
CA GLY A 252 0.19 14.88 -12.77
C GLY A 252 -0.81 14.82 -13.92
N ILE A 253 -0.33 14.76 -15.16
CA ILE A 253 -1.13 14.41 -16.34
C ILE A 253 -0.63 13.05 -16.82
N VAL A 254 -1.49 12.04 -16.76
CA VAL A 254 -1.12 10.67 -17.14
C VAL A 254 -1.42 10.43 -18.61
N THR A 255 -0.41 9.96 -19.35
CA THR A 255 -0.51 9.56 -20.75
C THR A 255 -0.22 8.07 -20.87
N GLY A 256 -1.23 7.29 -21.28
CA GLY A 256 -1.16 5.84 -21.28
C GLY A 256 -1.34 5.23 -19.86
N GLU A 257 -1.57 3.94 -19.81
CA GLU A 257 -1.66 3.21 -18.55
C GLU A 257 -0.33 2.52 -18.26
N GLY A 258 0.16 2.62 -17.01
CA GLY A 258 1.42 2.08 -16.57
C GLY A 258 1.62 0.59 -16.90
N GLY A 259 2.88 0.18 -17.02
CA GLY A 259 3.29 -1.20 -17.29
C GLY A 259 3.68 -1.50 -18.75
N ARG A 260 3.22 -0.71 -19.73
CA ARG A 260 3.64 -0.79 -21.15
C ARG A 260 3.70 0.61 -21.77
N GLY A 261 4.68 1.44 -21.32
CA GLY A 261 4.91 2.76 -21.92
C GLY A 261 4.01 3.87 -21.37
N GLY A 262 3.33 3.66 -20.24
CA GLY A 262 2.63 4.73 -19.54
C GLY A 262 3.61 5.72 -18.93
N GLN A 263 3.26 7.00 -18.96
CA GLN A 263 4.05 8.06 -18.34
C GLN A 263 3.14 9.13 -17.76
N MET A 264 3.69 9.91 -16.85
CA MET A 264 3.02 11.05 -16.24
C MET A 264 3.88 12.29 -16.45
N LEU A 265 3.30 13.34 -17.05
CA LEU A 265 3.88 14.68 -17.00
C LEU A 265 3.56 15.24 -15.61
N VAL A 266 4.57 15.51 -14.81
CA VAL A 266 4.44 16.05 -13.45
C VAL A 266 4.89 17.49 -13.45
N ALA A 267 4.04 18.38 -12.93
CA ALA A 267 4.30 19.82 -12.80
C ALA A 267 4.29 20.25 -11.33
N GLY A 268 5.12 21.24 -11.02
CA GLY A 268 5.22 21.85 -9.68
C GLY A 268 6.20 23.02 -9.69
N ALA A 269 6.59 23.50 -8.52
CA ALA A 269 7.55 24.61 -8.39
C ALA A 269 8.93 24.31 -9.01
N PHE A 270 9.23 23.04 -9.26
CA PHE A 270 10.45 22.55 -9.95
C PHE A 270 10.35 22.59 -11.48
N GLY A 271 9.24 23.07 -12.04
CA GLY A 271 8.93 22.99 -13.48
C GLY A 271 8.17 21.73 -13.86
N GLU A 272 8.40 21.22 -15.07
CA GLU A 272 7.77 20.01 -15.61
C GLU A 272 8.80 18.89 -15.78
N ILE A 273 8.42 17.68 -15.42
CA ILE A 273 9.24 16.48 -15.60
C ILE A 273 8.35 15.31 -16.05
N VAL A 274 8.92 14.39 -16.83
CA VAL A 274 8.25 13.17 -17.28
C VAL A 274 8.64 12.01 -16.37
N LEU A 275 7.64 11.42 -15.71
CA LEU A 275 7.79 10.25 -14.83
C LEU A 275 7.29 9.00 -15.58
N PRO A 276 8.16 8.04 -15.92
CA PRO A 276 7.73 6.74 -16.44
C PRO A 276 6.93 5.97 -15.40
N LEU A 277 5.80 5.37 -15.81
CA LEU A 277 4.94 4.56 -14.93
C LEU A 277 5.24 3.08 -15.19
N ALA A 278 6.17 2.51 -14.42
CA ALA A 278 6.59 1.12 -14.55
C ALA A 278 5.53 0.11 -14.09
N LEU A 279 4.71 0.48 -13.11
CA LEU A 279 3.70 -0.38 -12.52
C LEU A 279 2.33 -0.14 -13.16
N PRO A 280 1.56 -1.21 -13.50
CA PRO A 280 0.24 -1.07 -14.11
C PRO A 280 -0.81 -0.57 -13.12
N GLY A 281 -1.86 0.06 -13.66
CA GLY A 281 -3.05 0.50 -12.93
C GLY A 281 -3.00 1.94 -12.42
N ARG A 282 -4.17 2.60 -12.46
CA ARG A 282 -4.32 4.01 -12.06
C ARG A 282 -3.88 4.28 -10.64
N TYR A 283 -4.13 3.35 -9.71
CA TYR A 283 -3.69 3.45 -8.32
C TYR A 283 -2.18 3.54 -8.18
N ASN A 284 -1.40 2.88 -9.07
CA ASN A 284 0.05 2.96 -9.05
C ASN A 284 0.57 4.30 -9.58
N ALA A 285 -0.15 4.97 -10.46
CA ALA A 285 0.20 6.34 -10.85
C ALA A 285 0.07 7.30 -9.64
N TYR A 286 -0.98 7.17 -8.82
CA TYR A 286 -1.09 7.91 -7.54
C TYR A 286 0.04 7.56 -6.57
N ASN A 287 0.39 6.28 -6.45
CA ASN A 287 1.50 5.84 -5.58
C ASN A 287 2.84 6.45 -6.05
N ALA A 288 3.09 6.47 -7.36
CA ALA A 288 4.29 7.05 -7.95
C ALA A 288 4.34 8.58 -7.76
N LEU A 289 3.20 9.27 -7.96
CA LEU A 289 3.11 10.71 -7.73
C LEU A 289 3.34 11.08 -6.26
N ALA A 290 2.73 10.34 -5.32
CA ALA A 290 2.92 10.53 -3.89
C ALA A 290 4.39 10.31 -3.47
N ALA A 291 5.03 9.25 -4.00
CA ALA A 291 6.43 8.97 -3.74
C ALA A 291 7.36 10.06 -4.29
N LEU A 292 7.10 10.51 -5.53
CA LEU A 292 7.85 11.60 -6.15
C LEU A 292 7.68 12.91 -5.36
N ALA A 293 6.45 13.29 -5.01
CA ALA A 293 6.16 14.47 -4.22
C ALA A 293 6.93 14.46 -2.88
N ALA A 294 6.93 13.31 -2.18
CA ALA A 294 7.67 13.17 -0.92
C ALA A 294 9.19 13.20 -1.11
N ALA A 295 9.72 12.59 -2.17
CA ALA A 295 11.14 12.61 -2.48
C ALA A 295 11.63 14.03 -2.78
N LEU A 296 10.87 14.80 -3.59
CA LEU A 296 11.18 16.20 -3.91
C LEU A 296 11.10 17.08 -2.67
N ALA A 297 10.06 16.93 -1.84
CA ALA A 297 9.93 17.65 -0.57
C ALA A 297 11.11 17.34 0.38
N ALA A 298 11.61 16.11 0.37
CA ALA A 298 12.79 15.71 1.13
C ALA A 298 14.13 16.15 0.49
N GLY A 299 14.10 16.91 -0.62
CA GLY A 299 15.29 17.48 -1.26
C GLY A 299 16.05 16.49 -2.16
N VAL A 300 15.42 15.38 -2.60
CA VAL A 300 16.02 14.48 -3.60
C VAL A 300 15.99 15.18 -4.96
N PRO A 301 17.11 15.17 -5.72
CA PRO A 301 17.12 15.72 -7.07
C PRO A 301 16.07 15.04 -7.96
N ALA A 302 15.31 15.84 -8.72
CA ALA A 302 14.17 15.36 -9.52
C ALA A 302 14.56 14.24 -10.48
N HIS A 303 15.71 14.36 -11.17
CA HIS A 303 16.19 13.35 -12.10
C HIS A 303 16.47 11.99 -11.43
N SER A 304 17.05 12.00 -10.22
CA SER A 304 17.34 10.78 -9.46
C SER A 304 16.03 10.10 -8.97
N ALA A 305 15.08 10.91 -8.49
CA ALA A 305 13.77 10.41 -8.04
C ALA A 305 12.99 9.79 -9.22
N VAL A 306 12.93 10.48 -10.35
CA VAL A 306 12.25 10.00 -11.58
C VAL A 306 12.87 8.70 -12.10
N ALA A 307 14.21 8.65 -12.20
CA ALA A 307 14.91 7.46 -12.70
C ALA A 307 14.66 6.24 -11.83
N SER A 308 14.72 6.40 -10.50
CA SER A 308 14.52 5.29 -9.55
C SER A 308 13.07 4.81 -9.47
N ILE A 309 12.09 5.74 -9.47
CA ILE A 309 10.67 5.41 -9.47
C ILE A 309 10.27 4.76 -10.80
N GLY A 310 10.76 5.27 -11.93
CA GLY A 310 10.47 4.73 -13.26
C GLY A 310 11.11 3.37 -13.54
N ALA A 311 12.16 3.00 -12.81
CA ALA A 311 12.81 1.68 -12.91
C ALA A 311 12.20 0.64 -11.94
N ALA A 312 11.17 1.00 -11.16
CA ALA A 312 10.62 0.11 -10.15
C ALA A 312 10.02 -1.16 -10.76
N THR A 313 10.34 -2.29 -10.16
CA THR A 313 9.70 -3.58 -10.44
C THR A 313 8.58 -3.85 -9.43
N GLY A 314 7.70 -4.80 -9.72
CA GLY A 314 6.57 -5.15 -8.83
C GLY A 314 7.01 -5.39 -7.38
N VAL A 315 6.31 -4.78 -6.44
CA VAL A 315 6.53 -4.93 -5.00
C VAL A 315 5.80 -6.18 -4.51
N PHE A 316 6.31 -6.82 -3.47
CA PHE A 316 5.74 -8.00 -2.80
C PHE A 316 4.20 -8.06 -2.84
N GLY A 317 3.65 -9.10 -3.49
CA GLY A 317 2.21 -9.32 -3.63
C GLY A 317 1.43 -8.27 -4.43
N ARG A 318 2.12 -7.40 -5.20
CA ARG A 318 1.49 -6.33 -5.99
C ARG A 318 2.01 -6.39 -7.42
N ALA A 319 1.31 -7.16 -8.27
CA ALA A 319 1.75 -7.52 -9.61
C ALA A 319 3.12 -8.25 -9.61
N GLU A 320 3.40 -9.02 -8.54
CA GLU A 320 4.64 -9.80 -8.41
C GLU A 320 4.62 -10.94 -9.42
N ARG A 321 5.63 -11.00 -10.31
CA ARG A 321 5.79 -12.06 -11.30
C ARG A 321 6.84 -13.05 -10.82
N ILE A 322 6.48 -14.33 -10.74
CA ILE A 322 7.34 -15.41 -10.26
C ILE A 322 7.37 -16.50 -11.33
N ARG A 323 8.57 -16.88 -11.77
CA ARG A 323 8.75 -17.97 -12.72
C ARG A 323 8.80 -19.32 -11.98
N VAL A 324 8.01 -20.28 -12.47
CA VAL A 324 7.92 -21.62 -11.93
C VAL A 324 8.10 -22.64 -13.07
N GLY A 325 9.34 -23.04 -13.33
CA GLY A 325 9.68 -23.83 -14.51
C GLY A 325 9.35 -23.07 -15.79
N GLU A 326 8.54 -23.66 -16.66
CA GLU A 326 8.06 -23.04 -17.90
C GLU A 326 6.86 -22.10 -17.69
N ARG A 327 6.26 -22.09 -16.51
CA ARG A 327 5.05 -21.31 -16.17
C ARG A 327 5.39 -20.01 -15.48
N SER A 328 4.45 -19.08 -15.52
CA SER A 328 4.51 -17.78 -14.81
C SER A 328 3.37 -17.69 -13.80
N VAL A 329 3.67 -17.22 -12.59
CA VAL A 329 2.66 -16.87 -11.58
C VAL A 329 2.64 -15.35 -11.44
N GLN A 330 1.46 -14.75 -11.57
CA GLN A 330 1.25 -13.32 -11.26
C GLN A 330 0.43 -13.22 -9.99
N LEU A 331 0.99 -12.63 -8.94
CA LEU A 331 0.38 -12.58 -7.61
C LEU A 331 -0.12 -11.16 -7.31
N TYR A 332 -1.40 -11.06 -6.98
CA TYR A 332 -2.08 -9.82 -6.62
C TYR A 332 -2.78 -9.92 -5.28
N LEU A 333 -2.52 -8.96 -4.40
CA LEU A 333 -3.26 -8.79 -3.15
C LEU A 333 -4.60 -8.10 -3.41
N ILE A 334 -5.69 -8.72 -2.93
CA ILE A 334 -7.01 -8.13 -2.84
C ILE A 334 -7.44 -8.16 -1.36
N LYS A 335 -7.92 -7.05 -0.80
CA LYS A 335 -8.29 -6.99 0.63
C LYS A 335 -9.50 -6.10 0.93
N ASN A 336 -9.96 -5.33 -0.03
CA ASN A 336 -11.12 -4.46 0.05
C ASN A 336 -11.71 -4.23 -1.35
N PRO A 337 -12.96 -3.72 -1.47
CA PRO A 337 -13.65 -3.56 -2.74
C PRO A 337 -12.85 -2.73 -3.75
N THR A 338 -12.40 -1.56 -3.33
CA THR A 338 -11.68 -0.61 -4.19
C THR A 338 -10.38 -1.19 -4.73
N GLY A 339 -9.59 -1.84 -3.85
CA GLY A 339 -8.34 -2.49 -4.26
C GLY A 339 -8.58 -3.67 -5.20
N ALA A 340 -9.61 -4.48 -4.93
CA ALA A 340 -9.98 -5.61 -5.77
C ALA A 340 -10.45 -5.15 -7.16
N ASP A 341 -11.36 -4.15 -7.24
CA ASP A 341 -11.83 -3.59 -8.51
C ASP A 341 -10.69 -3.05 -9.38
N ALA A 342 -9.71 -2.42 -8.75
CA ALA A 342 -8.54 -1.92 -9.45
C ALA A 342 -7.65 -3.03 -10.02
N VAL A 343 -7.46 -4.11 -9.26
CA VAL A 343 -6.73 -5.30 -9.71
C VAL A 343 -7.49 -5.98 -10.85
N LEU A 344 -8.81 -6.14 -10.72
CA LEU A 344 -9.64 -6.76 -11.75
C LEU A 344 -9.56 -6.01 -13.10
N ARG A 345 -9.51 -4.67 -13.08
CA ARG A 345 -9.31 -3.87 -14.32
C ARG A 345 -7.95 -4.14 -14.98
N VAL A 346 -6.91 -4.41 -14.18
CA VAL A 346 -5.59 -4.78 -14.71
C VAL A 346 -5.67 -6.19 -15.30
N VAL A 347 -6.25 -7.12 -14.56
CA VAL A 347 -6.37 -8.54 -14.94
C VAL A 347 -7.25 -8.70 -16.20
N ALA A 348 -8.33 -7.94 -16.32
CA ALA A 348 -9.22 -7.96 -17.51
C ALA A 348 -8.51 -7.60 -18.83
N ARG A 349 -7.30 -7.04 -18.77
CA ARG A 349 -6.45 -6.72 -19.93
C ARG A 349 -5.35 -7.75 -20.19
N GLU A 350 -5.19 -8.70 -19.30
CA GLU A 350 -4.28 -9.85 -19.51
C GLU A 350 -4.95 -10.83 -20.48
N ASP A 351 -4.19 -11.86 -20.89
CA ASP A 351 -4.71 -12.89 -21.79
C ASP A 351 -5.88 -13.65 -21.12
N PRO A 352 -7.09 -13.61 -21.69
CA PRO A 352 -8.26 -14.31 -21.15
C PRO A 352 -8.09 -15.83 -21.06
N GLY A 353 -7.13 -16.41 -21.77
CA GLY A 353 -6.76 -17.84 -21.68
C GLY A 353 -5.90 -18.19 -20.47
N SER A 354 -5.41 -17.20 -19.72
CA SER A 354 -4.65 -17.44 -18.49
C SER A 354 -5.50 -18.14 -17.43
N SER A 355 -4.89 -19.06 -16.66
CA SER A 355 -5.56 -19.66 -15.50
C SER A 355 -5.74 -18.64 -14.40
N LEU A 356 -6.87 -18.68 -13.69
CA LEU A 356 -7.21 -17.73 -12.60
C LEU A 356 -7.44 -18.49 -11.30
N LEU A 357 -6.71 -18.12 -10.24
CA LEU A 357 -6.89 -18.65 -8.88
C LEU A 357 -7.33 -17.51 -7.95
N LEU A 358 -8.48 -17.66 -7.34
CA LEU A 358 -9.05 -16.76 -6.36
C LEU A 358 -8.93 -17.35 -4.95
N LEU A 359 -8.17 -16.71 -4.08
CA LEU A 359 -7.90 -17.16 -2.71
C LEU A 359 -8.53 -16.20 -1.70
N LEU A 360 -9.58 -16.64 -1.01
CA LEU A 360 -10.28 -15.87 0.02
C LEU A 360 -10.10 -16.51 1.39
N SER A 361 -9.62 -15.74 2.35
CA SER A 361 -9.49 -16.15 3.76
C SER A 361 -10.02 -15.07 4.69
N ASP A 362 -10.51 -15.50 5.88
CA ASP A 362 -11.11 -14.68 6.93
C ASP A 362 -10.31 -14.77 8.24
N LEU A 363 -9.00 -14.99 8.15
CA LEU A 363 -8.14 -15.00 9.32
C LEU A 363 -7.99 -13.58 9.90
N ALA A 364 -7.60 -13.47 11.16
CA ALA A 364 -7.55 -12.21 11.90
C ALA A 364 -6.83 -11.03 11.19
N ALA A 365 -5.87 -11.33 10.31
CA ALA A 365 -5.18 -10.29 9.53
C ALA A 365 -5.91 -9.91 8.24
N ASP A 366 -6.89 -10.73 7.78
CA ASP A 366 -7.72 -10.44 6.60
C ASP A 366 -9.01 -9.70 6.96
N GLY A 367 -9.42 -9.73 8.25
CA GLY A 367 -10.76 -9.39 8.71
C GLY A 367 -11.70 -10.59 8.63
N HIS A 368 -12.66 -10.67 9.54
CA HIS A 368 -13.61 -11.79 9.59
C HIS A 368 -14.79 -11.59 8.65
N ASP A 369 -15.14 -10.36 8.35
CA ASP A 369 -16.19 -10.04 7.39
C ASP A 369 -15.65 -10.13 5.95
N VAL A 370 -16.15 -11.11 5.20
CA VAL A 370 -15.84 -11.30 3.78
C VAL A 370 -16.94 -10.80 2.85
N SER A 371 -18.00 -10.18 3.39
CA SER A 371 -19.14 -9.68 2.59
C SER A 371 -18.72 -8.63 1.57
N TRP A 372 -17.59 -7.96 1.78
CA TRP A 372 -17.02 -6.99 0.86
C TRP A 372 -16.80 -7.51 -0.56
N ILE A 373 -16.69 -8.84 -0.77
CA ILE A 373 -16.56 -9.43 -2.12
C ILE A 373 -17.79 -9.16 -2.98
N TRP A 374 -18.97 -8.90 -2.37
CA TRP A 374 -20.19 -8.58 -3.10
C TRP A 374 -20.22 -7.13 -3.61
N ASP A 375 -19.40 -6.25 -3.05
CA ASP A 375 -19.19 -4.87 -3.52
C ASP A 375 -18.15 -4.79 -4.65
N VAL A 376 -17.44 -5.89 -4.93
CA VAL A 376 -16.42 -5.99 -5.99
C VAL A 376 -17.09 -6.40 -7.31
N ARG A 377 -16.73 -5.73 -8.40
CA ARG A 377 -17.28 -6.00 -9.75
C ARG A 377 -16.50 -7.11 -10.47
N PHE A 378 -16.62 -8.35 -9.98
CA PHE A 378 -16.04 -9.53 -10.65
C PHE A 378 -16.61 -9.72 -12.06
N GLU A 379 -17.77 -9.14 -12.37
CA GLU A 379 -18.39 -9.10 -13.70
C GLU A 379 -17.47 -8.51 -14.78
N GLN A 380 -16.42 -7.75 -14.38
CA GLN A 380 -15.36 -7.28 -15.30
C GLN A 380 -14.59 -8.44 -15.95
N LEU A 381 -14.63 -9.63 -15.35
CA LEU A 381 -14.02 -10.85 -15.88
C LEU A 381 -15.06 -11.80 -16.49
N ALA A 382 -16.29 -11.37 -16.70
CA ALA A 382 -17.32 -12.20 -17.35
C ALA A 382 -16.81 -12.67 -18.73
N GLY A 383 -16.98 -13.98 -19.00
CA GLY A 383 -16.47 -14.59 -20.23
C GLY A 383 -14.96 -14.94 -20.18
N TRP A 384 -14.34 -14.93 -19.01
CA TRP A 384 -12.97 -15.42 -18.85
C TRP A 384 -12.85 -16.86 -19.35
N ALA A 385 -11.95 -17.10 -20.31
CA ALA A 385 -11.87 -18.38 -21.01
C ALA A 385 -10.92 -19.40 -20.35
N GLY A 386 -10.03 -18.93 -19.47
CA GLY A 386 -9.08 -19.81 -18.76
C GLY A 386 -9.71 -20.56 -17.60
N ASP A 387 -9.01 -21.58 -17.12
CA ASP A 387 -9.43 -22.35 -15.95
C ASP A 387 -9.58 -21.46 -14.71
N LEU A 388 -10.68 -21.63 -13.98
CA LEU A 388 -11.00 -20.90 -12.76
C LEU A 388 -10.90 -21.83 -11.53
N TRP A 389 -10.16 -21.40 -10.52
CA TRP A 389 -9.92 -22.12 -9.27
C TRP A 389 -10.28 -21.22 -8.09
N CYS A 390 -10.87 -21.79 -7.03
CA CYS A 390 -11.14 -21.07 -5.78
C CYS A 390 -10.51 -21.81 -4.60
N GLY A 391 -9.93 -21.05 -3.65
CA GLY A 391 -9.28 -21.64 -2.47
C GLY A 391 -9.28 -20.69 -1.26
N GLY A 392 -8.77 -21.20 -0.12
CA GLY A 392 -8.72 -20.46 1.13
C GLY A 392 -9.80 -20.88 2.12
N THR A 393 -9.87 -20.22 3.29
CA THR A 393 -10.83 -20.57 4.35
C THR A 393 -12.29 -20.31 3.96
N ARG A 394 -12.50 -19.41 2.97
CA ARG A 394 -13.80 -19.00 2.43
C ARG A 394 -13.87 -19.25 0.90
N ALA A 395 -13.33 -20.39 0.49
CA ALA A 395 -13.27 -20.78 -0.93
C ALA A 395 -14.66 -20.92 -1.56
N GLU A 396 -15.63 -21.44 -0.81
CA GLU A 396 -17.01 -21.65 -1.26
C GLU A 396 -17.74 -20.32 -1.47
N ASP A 397 -17.53 -19.32 -0.59
CA ASP A 397 -18.08 -17.98 -0.76
C ASP A 397 -17.55 -17.32 -2.03
N MET A 398 -16.24 -17.47 -2.30
CA MET A 398 -15.63 -16.96 -3.52
C MET A 398 -16.17 -17.67 -4.77
N ALA A 399 -16.32 -18.99 -4.72
CA ALA A 399 -16.90 -19.76 -5.84
C ALA A 399 -18.35 -19.34 -6.12
N LEU A 400 -19.13 -19.11 -5.06
CA LEU A 400 -20.49 -18.58 -5.17
C LEU A 400 -20.50 -17.19 -5.83
N ARG A 401 -19.60 -16.29 -5.37
CA ARG A 401 -19.45 -14.95 -5.97
C ARG A 401 -19.09 -15.01 -7.45
N CYS A 402 -18.16 -15.90 -7.83
CA CYS A 402 -17.78 -16.10 -9.24
C CYS A 402 -18.98 -16.55 -10.10
N LYS A 403 -19.79 -17.47 -9.58
CA LYS A 403 -21.02 -17.92 -10.26
C LYS A 403 -21.98 -16.76 -10.54
N TYR A 404 -22.22 -15.90 -9.55
CA TYR A 404 -23.11 -14.73 -9.72
C TYR A 404 -22.51 -13.63 -10.61
N ALA A 405 -21.19 -13.58 -10.74
CA ALA A 405 -20.50 -12.66 -11.63
C ALA A 405 -20.48 -13.13 -13.10
N GLY A 406 -21.00 -14.33 -13.38
CA GLY A 406 -20.97 -14.87 -14.74
C GLY A 406 -19.58 -15.29 -15.21
N LEU A 407 -18.65 -15.56 -14.29
CA LEU A 407 -17.41 -16.24 -14.60
C LEU A 407 -17.73 -17.72 -14.92
N GLY A 408 -16.93 -18.33 -15.78
CA GLY A 408 -17.08 -19.73 -16.16
C GLY A 408 -17.15 -20.70 -14.95
N PRO A 409 -17.40 -21.98 -15.18
CA PRO A 409 -17.48 -22.94 -14.10
C PRO A 409 -16.15 -23.00 -13.33
N VAL A 410 -16.23 -22.98 -12.00
CA VAL A 410 -15.07 -23.21 -11.15
C VAL A 410 -14.62 -24.65 -11.34
N ARG A 411 -13.39 -24.85 -11.80
CA ARG A 411 -12.82 -26.18 -12.06
C ARG A 411 -12.70 -27.00 -10.77
N GLU A 412 -12.27 -26.35 -9.70
CA GLU A 412 -12.18 -26.97 -8.38
C GLU A 412 -12.21 -25.91 -7.25
N VAL A 413 -12.86 -26.28 -6.15
CA VAL A 413 -12.90 -25.50 -4.90
C VAL A 413 -12.05 -26.24 -3.87
N ILE A 414 -10.99 -25.60 -3.36
CA ILE A 414 -10.02 -26.17 -2.43
C ILE A 414 -10.08 -25.42 -1.10
N PRO A 415 -10.91 -25.89 -0.15
CA PRO A 415 -11.09 -25.21 1.12
C PRO A 415 -9.84 -25.30 2.01
N ARG A 416 -9.61 -24.24 2.81
CA ARG A 416 -8.67 -24.18 3.94
C ARG A 416 -7.18 -24.31 3.64
N ASP A 417 -6.77 -24.67 2.43
CA ASP A 417 -5.35 -24.81 2.08
C ASP A 417 -4.98 -23.99 0.83
N PRO A 418 -4.61 -22.71 0.99
CA PRO A 418 -4.18 -21.86 -0.13
C PRO A 418 -2.91 -22.39 -0.84
N ALA A 419 -2.03 -23.11 -0.13
CA ALA A 419 -0.81 -23.65 -0.72
C ALA A 419 -1.12 -24.85 -1.63
N LEU A 420 -2.05 -25.72 -1.22
CA LEU A 420 -2.56 -26.80 -2.04
C LEU A 420 -3.30 -26.26 -3.26
N ALA A 421 -4.17 -25.26 -3.07
CA ALA A 421 -4.90 -24.61 -4.16
C ALA A 421 -3.95 -24.04 -5.22
N LEU A 422 -2.88 -23.35 -4.79
CA LEU A 422 -1.83 -22.87 -5.70
C LEU A 422 -1.16 -24.01 -6.46
N LYS A 423 -0.80 -25.08 -5.77
CA LYS A 423 -0.12 -26.23 -6.39
C LYS A 423 -1.01 -26.89 -7.45
N MET A 424 -2.29 -27.08 -7.16
CA MET A 424 -3.25 -27.70 -8.09
C MET A 424 -3.54 -26.80 -9.29
N ALA A 425 -3.81 -25.51 -9.07
CA ALA A 425 -4.02 -24.57 -10.15
C ALA A 425 -2.79 -24.42 -11.05
N LEU A 426 -1.59 -24.41 -10.46
CA LEU A 426 -0.34 -24.37 -11.21
C LEU A 426 -0.11 -25.65 -12.03
N ALA A 427 -0.44 -26.83 -11.50
CA ALA A 427 -0.37 -28.09 -12.24
C ALA A 427 -1.36 -28.10 -13.42
N GLY A 428 -2.56 -27.52 -13.26
CA GLY A 428 -3.56 -27.37 -14.32
C GLY A 428 -3.23 -26.31 -15.37
N THR A 429 -2.33 -25.36 -15.07
CA THR A 429 -1.90 -24.35 -16.03
C THR A 429 -1.01 -24.98 -17.11
N ALA A 430 -1.25 -24.67 -18.38
CA ALA A 430 -0.46 -25.20 -19.49
C ALA A 430 1.03 -24.80 -19.41
N PRO A 431 1.97 -25.59 -19.94
CA PRO A 431 3.35 -25.16 -20.13
C PRO A 431 3.43 -23.84 -20.94
N GLY A 432 4.28 -22.91 -20.53
CA GLY A 432 4.36 -21.58 -21.10
C GLY A 432 3.25 -20.62 -20.65
N GLY A 433 2.20 -21.15 -19.99
CA GLY A 433 1.05 -20.35 -19.55
C GLY A 433 1.28 -19.54 -18.29
N THR A 434 0.30 -18.67 -18.01
CA THR A 434 0.29 -17.81 -16.82
C THR A 434 -0.83 -18.22 -15.87
N LEU A 435 -0.50 -18.34 -14.58
CA LEU A 435 -1.46 -18.43 -13.49
C LEU A 435 -1.57 -17.06 -12.80
N ILE A 436 -2.72 -16.44 -12.91
CA ILE A 436 -3.05 -15.20 -12.19
C ILE A 436 -3.66 -15.58 -10.85
N VAL A 437 -3.08 -15.07 -9.75
CA VAL A 437 -3.53 -15.36 -8.39
C VAL A 437 -4.00 -14.08 -7.74
N LEU A 438 -5.29 -14.00 -7.41
CA LEU A 438 -5.90 -12.93 -6.62
C LEU A 438 -6.14 -13.46 -5.20
N ALA A 439 -5.48 -12.90 -4.21
CA ALA A 439 -5.49 -13.45 -2.86
C ALA A 439 -5.67 -12.39 -1.77
N THR A 440 -6.41 -12.74 -0.71
CA THR A 440 -6.37 -11.99 0.56
C THR A 440 -5.00 -12.16 1.23
N TYR A 441 -4.70 -11.32 2.21
CA TYR A 441 -3.34 -11.17 2.75
C TYR A 441 -2.74 -12.47 3.29
N THR A 442 -3.47 -13.19 4.14
CA THR A 442 -2.94 -14.44 4.74
C THR A 442 -2.84 -15.56 3.71
N ALA A 443 -3.80 -15.64 2.79
CA ALA A 443 -3.77 -16.60 1.69
C ALA A 443 -2.61 -16.32 0.73
N MET A 444 -2.35 -15.06 0.42
CA MET A 444 -1.19 -14.61 -0.36
C MET A 444 0.12 -15.02 0.31
N LEU A 445 0.25 -14.79 1.63
CA LEU A 445 1.44 -15.20 2.38
C LEU A 445 1.66 -16.71 2.33
N ALA A 446 0.59 -17.51 2.47
CA ALA A 446 0.65 -18.95 2.39
C ALA A 446 1.09 -19.43 1.00
N ALA A 447 0.48 -18.89 -0.06
CA ALA A 447 0.82 -19.19 -1.45
C ALA A 447 2.29 -18.85 -1.75
N ARG A 448 2.72 -17.64 -1.38
CA ARG A 448 4.10 -17.20 -1.59
C ARG A 448 5.11 -17.97 -0.76
N HIS A 449 4.76 -18.37 0.48
CA HIS A 449 5.59 -19.24 1.31
C HIS A 449 5.78 -20.61 0.66
N SER A 450 4.74 -21.17 0.04
CA SER A 450 4.84 -22.41 -0.73
C SER A 450 5.83 -22.27 -1.89
N LEU A 451 5.76 -21.18 -2.66
CA LEU A 451 6.70 -20.91 -3.75
C LEU A 451 8.15 -20.71 -3.24
N ALA A 452 8.33 -20.07 -2.08
CA ALA A 452 9.64 -19.90 -1.47
C ALA A 452 10.23 -21.23 -0.98
N ARG A 453 9.42 -22.11 -0.39
CA ARG A 453 9.85 -23.45 0.01
C ARG A 453 10.27 -24.34 -1.18
N SER A 454 9.67 -24.13 -2.33
CA SER A 454 10.02 -24.80 -3.59
C SER A 454 11.18 -24.11 -4.33
N GLY A 455 11.78 -23.08 -3.77
CA GLY A 455 12.97 -22.40 -4.32
C GLY A 455 12.70 -21.43 -5.48
N HIS A 456 11.44 -21.07 -5.75
CA HIS A 456 11.07 -20.19 -6.86
C HIS A 456 11.16 -18.71 -6.54
N VAL A 457 11.19 -18.34 -5.26
CA VAL A 457 11.30 -16.95 -4.79
C VAL A 457 11.92 -16.92 -3.39
N ASP A 458 12.60 -15.82 -3.04
CA ASP A 458 13.11 -15.64 -1.70
C ASP A 458 12.00 -15.50 -0.66
N PRO A 459 12.21 -15.98 0.59
CA PRO A 459 11.31 -15.70 1.68
C PRO A 459 11.07 -14.20 1.83
N TYR A 460 9.81 -13.76 2.06
CA TYR A 460 9.43 -12.33 2.07
C TYR A 460 10.22 -11.50 3.10
N TRP A 461 10.72 -12.12 4.20
CA TRP A 461 11.55 -11.45 5.20
C TRP A 461 13.03 -11.30 4.79
N ARG A 462 13.44 -11.86 3.66
CA ARG A 462 14.76 -11.69 3.03
C ARG A 462 14.72 -10.80 1.80
N ALA A 463 13.55 -10.57 1.21
CA ALA A 463 13.38 -9.69 0.07
C ALA A 463 13.85 -8.26 0.44
N GLY A 464 14.87 -7.75 -0.25
CA GLY A 464 15.47 -6.43 0.00
C GLY A 464 16.82 -6.43 0.73
N ARG A 465 17.57 -7.54 0.69
CA ARG A 465 18.99 -7.60 1.04
C ARG A 465 19.88 -7.75 -0.20
N GLY A 466 19.52 -7.09 -1.27
CA GLY A 466 20.36 -6.90 -2.45
C GLY A 466 20.73 -5.44 -2.57
#